data_4da0a77b313ad484e0a328c1bd739ba0
#
_entry.id   4da0a77b313ad484e0a328c1bd739ba0
#
_cell.length_a   1.000
_cell.length_b   1.000
_cell.length_c   1.000
_cell.angle_alpha   90.00
_cell.angle_beta   90.00
_cell.angle_gamma   90.00
#
_symmetry.space_group_name_H-M   'P 1'
#
loop_
_entity.id
_entity.type
_entity.pdbx_description
1 polymer ?
#
loop_
_entity_poly.entity_id
_entity_poly.type
_entity_poly.pdbx_seq_one_letter_code
_entity_poly.pdbx_strand_id
1 'polypeptide(L)'
;MSMLEAIRAKALGEELSAQQSKDFISAYLAGDLGDEQATELLAAIFEHGMGTGELVAWTEAMLNSGERLSWPGLEGPILDKHSTGGVGDKASLPLAPALAACGAKVPMISGRG
;
A
#
# COMPACT_ATOMS: atom_id res chain seq x y z
N MET A 1 -21.18 -10.53 5.15
CA MET A 1 -20.59 -11.20 3.96
C MET A 1 -19.26 -11.79 4.39
N SER A 2 -19.03 -13.07 4.18
CA SER A 2 -17.75 -13.71 4.51
C SER A 2 -16.65 -13.25 3.55
N MET A 3 -15.38 -13.42 3.93
CA MET A 3 -14.26 -13.06 3.06
C MET A 3 -14.29 -13.84 1.74
N LEU A 4 -14.65 -15.11 1.78
CA LEU A 4 -14.79 -15.92 0.56
C LEU A 4 -15.89 -15.42 -0.38
N GLU A 5 -16.98 -14.88 0.16
CA GLU A 5 -18.02 -14.23 -0.66
C GLU A 5 -17.52 -12.94 -1.28
N ALA A 6 -16.71 -12.15 -0.55
CA ALA A 6 -16.09 -10.94 -1.10
C ALA A 6 -15.10 -11.26 -2.24
N ILE A 7 -14.29 -12.31 -2.10
CA ILE A 7 -13.38 -12.78 -3.16
C ILE A 7 -14.17 -13.20 -4.41
N ARG A 8 -15.25 -13.95 -4.23
CA ARG A 8 -16.12 -14.36 -5.34
C ARG A 8 -16.82 -13.19 -6.02
N ALA A 9 -17.30 -12.22 -5.23
CA ALA A 9 -17.92 -11.00 -5.77
C ALA A 9 -16.90 -10.20 -6.62
N LYS A 10 -15.65 -10.07 -6.14
CA LYS A 10 -14.58 -9.45 -6.92
C LYS A 10 -14.27 -10.21 -8.21
N ALA A 11 -14.27 -11.53 -8.18
CA ALA A 11 -14.09 -12.36 -9.37
C ALA A 11 -15.22 -12.22 -10.41
N LEU A 12 -16.38 -11.70 -9.99
CA LEU A 12 -17.49 -11.31 -10.88
C LEU A 12 -17.43 -9.84 -11.31
N GLY A 13 -16.38 -9.10 -10.93
CA GLY A 13 -16.17 -7.69 -11.29
C GLY A 13 -16.80 -6.69 -10.32
N GLU A 14 -17.32 -7.13 -9.17
CA GLU A 14 -17.82 -6.21 -8.15
C GLU A 14 -16.68 -5.54 -7.38
N GLU A 15 -16.91 -4.31 -6.91
CA GLU A 15 -15.92 -3.60 -6.08
C GLU A 15 -15.97 -4.08 -4.63
N LEU A 16 -14.79 -4.18 -4.00
CA LEU A 16 -14.70 -4.41 -2.56
C LEU A 16 -15.07 -3.13 -1.79
N SER A 17 -15.83 -3.27 -0.74
CA SER A 17 -16.03 -2.19 0.21
C SER A 17 -14.74 -1.90 1.00
N ALA A 18 -14.65 -0.71 1.60
CA ALA A 18 -13.54 -0.33 2.45
C ALA A 18 -13.33 -1.32 3.62
N GLN A 19 -14.43 -1.83 4.18
CA GLN A 19 -14.36 -2.80 5.27
C GLN A 19 -13.82 -4.15 4.77
N GLN A 20 -14.24 -4.62 3.61
CA GLN A 20 -13.74 -5.87 3.02
C GLN A 20 -12.25 -5.80 2.68
N SER A 21 -11.77 -4.67 2.17
CA SER A 21 -10.34 -4.45 1.93
C SER A 21 -9.54 -4.53 3.23
N LYS A 22 -10.02 -3.89 4.29
CA LYS A 22 -9.39 -3.91 5.61
C LYS A 22 -9.39 -5.32 6.22
N ASP A 23 -10.54 -6.01 6.15
CA ASP A 23 -10.69 -7.36 6.71
C ASP A 23 -9.79 -8.35 5.98
N PHE A 24 -9.65 -8.22 4.65
CA PHE A 24 -8.75 -9.05 3.86
C PHE A 24 -7.29 -8.90 4.31
N ILE A 25 -6.78 -7.67 4.38
CA ILE A 25 -5.40 -7.40 4.81
C ILE A 25 -5.17 -7.93 6.22
N SER A 26 -6.12 -7.67 7.15
CA SER A 26 -6.02 -8.13 8.52
C SER A 26 -6.02 -9.66 8.64
N ALA A 27 -6.91 -10.33 7.93
CA ALA A 27 -7.02 -11.80 7.95
C ALA A 27 -5.79 -12.48 7.33
N TYR A 28 -5.25 -11.91 6.26
CA TYR A 28 -4.03 -12.43 5.64
C TYR A 28 -2.82 -12.30 6.58
N LEU A 29 -2.65 -11.15 7.21
CA LEU A 29 -1.56 -10.92 8.18
C LEU A 29 -1.70 -11.77 9.44
N ALA A 30 -2.91 -12.07 9.87
CA ALA A 30 -3.18 -12.95 11.01
C ALA A 30 -2.96 -14.44 10.67
N GLY A 31 -2.86 -14.79 9.39
CA GLY A 31 -2.78 -16.18 8.94
C GLY A 31 -4.13 -16.89 8.87
N ASP A 32 -5.24 -16.15 9.03
CA ASP A 32 -6.60 -16.68 8.91
C ASP A 32 -7.02 -16.89 7.45
N LEU A 33 -6.31 -16.27 6.52
CA LEU A 33 -6.48 -16.39 5.09
C LEU A 33 -5.20 -16.91 4.46
N GLY A 34 -5.30 -18.00 3.71
CA GLY A 34 -4.14 -18.63 3.09
C GLY A 34 -3.73 -17.99 1.76
N ASP A 35 -2.55 -18.36 1.27
CA ASP A 35 -2.01 -17.88 0.00
C ASP A 35 -2.89 -18.17 -1.21
N GLU A 36 -3.64 -19.27 -1.18
CA GLU A 36 -4.56 -19.65 -2.25
C GLU A 36 -5.67 -18.61 -2.40
N GLN A 37 -6.36 -18.28 -1.30
CA GLN A 37 -7.42 -17.26 -1.30
C GLN A 37 -6.88 -15.85 -1.59
N ALA A 38 -5.68 -15.54 -1.11
CA ALA A 38 -5.02 -14.29 -1.43
C ALA A 38 -4.72 -14.20 -2.94
N THR A 39 -4.25 -15.28 -3.53
CA THR A 39 -3.99 -15.39 -4.97
C THR A 39 -5.27 -15.22 -5.79
N GLU A 40 -6.37 -15.84 -5.37
CA GLU A 40 -7.67 -15.68 -6.03
C GLU A 40 -8.11 -14.21 -6.06
N LEU A 41 -8.01 -13.49 -4.94
CA LEU A 41 -8.37 -12.07 -4.89
C LEU A 41 -7.44 -11.22 -5.76
N LEU A 42 -6.13 -11.43 -5.67
CA LEU A 42 -5.17 -10.66 -6.46
C LEU A 42 -5.34 -10.91 -7.97
N ALA A 43 -5.66 -12.13 -8.37
CA ALA A 43 -6.00 -12.46 -9.76
C ALA A 43 -7.27 -11.74 -10.21
N ALA A 44 -8.31 -11.72 -9.39
CA ALA A 44 -9.54 -10.99 -9.67
C ALA A 44 -9.31 -9.47 -9.78
N ILE A 45 -8.48 -8.89 -8.92
CA ILE A 45 -8.07 -7.48 -9.00
C ILE A 45 -7.28 -7.22 -10.29
N PHE A 46 -6.40 -8.13 -10.67
CA PHE A 46 -5.64 -8.00 -11.92
C PHE A 46 -6.55 -8.01 -13.15
N GLU A 47 -7.57 -8.86 -13.15
CA GLU A 47 -8.51 -9.00 -14.28
C GLU A 47 -9.49 -7.84 -14.38
N HIS A 48 -10.07 -7.40 -13.26
CA HIS A 48 -11.16 -6.42 -13.22
C HIS A 48 -10.73 -5.02 -12.82
N GLY A 49 -9.51 -4.86 -12.33
CA GLY A 49 -9.02 -3.58 -11.80
C GLY A 49 -9.64 -3.21 -10.45
N MET A 50 -9.42 -1.98 -10.05
CA MET A 50 -9.96 -1.39 -8.82
C MET A 50 -10.57 -0.04 -9.13
N GLY A 51 -11.75 0.23 -8.59
CA GLY A 51 -12.32 1.57 -8.58
C GLY A 51 -11.54 2.52 -7.66
N THR A 52 -11.72 3.83 -7.82
CA THR A 52 -10.99 4.82 -7.03
C THR A 52 -11.23 4.64 -5.52
N GLY A 53 -12.47 4.40 -5.11
CA GLY A 53 -12.83 4.18 -3.71
C GLY A 53 -12.19 2.92 -3.13
N GLU A 54 -12.20 1.84 -3.91
CA GLU A 54 -11.57 0.57 -3.56
C GLU A 54 -10.05 0.72 -3.41
N LEU A 55 -9.40 1.42 -4.35
CA LEU A 55 -7.96 1.68 -4.32
C LEU A 55 -7.55 2.50 -3.09
N VAL A 56 -8.30 3.55 -2.75
CA VAL A 56 -8.06 4.35 -1.55
C VAL A 56 -8.18 3.49 -0.30
N ALA A 57 -9.25 2.73 -0.18
CA ALA A 57 -9.48 1.86 0.98
C ALA A 57 -8.40 0.79 1.14
N TRP A 58 -7.98 0.19 0.04
CA TRP A 58 -6.89 -0.78 0.01
C TRP A 58 -5.56 -0.16 0.47
N THR A 59 -5.24 1.02 -0.07
CA THR A 59 -4.03 1.77 0.31
C THR A 59 -4.04 2.13 1.79
N GLU A 60 -5.17 2.60 2.33
CA GLU A 60 -5.32 2.90 3.75
C GLU A 60 -5.19 1.64 4.63
N ALA A 61 -5.77 0.53 4.21
CA ALA A 61 -5.65 -0.73 4.93
C ALA A 61 -4.19 -1.19 5.01
N MET A 62 -3.46 -1.14 3.91
CA MET A 62 -2.04 -1.46 3.88
C MET A 62 -1.20 -0.49 4.72
N LEU A 63 -1.44 0.81 4.61
CA LEU A 63 -0.76 1.84 5.40
C LEU A 63 -0.90 1.60 6.91
N ASN A 64 -2.08 1.18 7.35
CA ASN A 64 -2.39 0.97 8.76
C ASN A 64 -2.07 -0.44 9.27
N SER A 65 -1.68 -1.35 8.39
CA SER A 65 -1.31 -2.72 8.76
C SER A 65 0.14 -2.86 9.25
N GLY A 66 1.00 -1.88 8.93
CA GLY A 66 2.40 -1.85 9.32
C GLY A 66 2.73 -0.78 10.36
N GLU A 67 4.01 -0.66 10.69
CA GLU A 67 4.49 0.42 11.53
C GLU A 67 4.54 1.74 10.76
N ARG A 68 4.09 2.81 11.43
CA ARG A 68 4.19 4.17 10.90
C ARG A 68 5.32 4.90 11.62
N LEU A 69 6.30 5.31 10.85
CA LEU A 69 7.41 6.08 11.39
C LEU A 69 6.96 7.50 11.78
N SER A 70 7.48 7.97 12.89
CA SER A 70 7.27 9.34 13.34
C SER A 70 8.58 9.92 13.88
N TRP A 71 8.75 11.21 13.70
CA TRP A 71 9.97 11.92 14.15
C TRP A 71 9.57 13.09 15.05
N PRO A 72 9.14 12.80 16.29
CA PRO A 72 8.81 13.87 17.22
C PRO A 72 10.06 14.73 17.51
N GLY A 73 9.92 16.04 17.45
CA GLY A 73 11.02 17.00 17.68
C GLY A 73 11.77 17.45 16.41
N LEU A 74 11.43 16.93 15.23
CA LEU A 74 11.91 17.54 13.99
C LEU A 74 10.96 18.65 13.55
N GLU A 75 11.48 19.87 13.49
CA GLU A 75 10.75 21.03 12.96
C GLU A 75 10.91 21.14 11.45
N GLY A 76 9.87 21.63 10.78
CA GLY A 76 9.85 21.86 9.33
C GLY A 76 9.23 20.71 8.54
N PRO A 77 9.23 20.80 7.20
CA PRO A 77 8.62 19.80 6.35
C PRO A 77 9.41 18.48 6.37
N ILE A 78 8.71 17.40 6.63
CA ILE A 78 9.23 16.03 6.51
C ILE A 78 8.67 15.48 5.22
N LEU A 79 9.56 15.15 4.29
CA LEU A 79 9.20 14.73 2.93
C LEU A 79 9.81 13.37 2.63
N ASP A 80 9.02 12.55 1.97
CA ASP A 80 9.47 11.30 1.40
C ASP A 80 8.97 11.16 -0.04
N LYS A 81 9.58 10.29 -0.81
CA LYS A 81 9.11 9.91 -2.14
C LYS A 81 9.36 8.43 -2.39
N HIS A 82 8.44 7.79 -3.02
CA HIS A 82 8.62 6.43 -3.51
C HIS A 82 9.09 6.44 -4.97
N SER A 83 9.77 5.38 -5.39
CA SER A 83 10.02 5.15 -6.82
C SER A 83 8.77 4.60 -7.49
N THR A 84 8.71 4.74 -8.82
CA THR A 84 7.68 4.11 -9.65
C THR A 84 8.05 2.68 -10.07
N GLY A 85 9.21 2.21 -9.65
CA GLY A 85 9.72 0.87 -9.90
C GLY A 85 11.17 0.74 -9.39
N GLY A 86 11.57 -0.46 -8.97
CA GLY A 86 12.87 -0.71 -8.35
C GLY A 86 14.07 -0.63 -9.30
N VAL A 87 13.85 -0.61 -10.60
CA VAL A 87 14.90 -0.57 -11.61
C VAL A 87 14.99 0.84 -12.20
N GLY A 88 16.18 1.45 -12.08
CA GLY A 88 16.47 2.72 -12.72
C GLY A 88 16.00 3.97 -11.96
N ASP A 89 15.62 3.87 -10.67
CA ASP A 89 15.32 5.05 -9.85
C ASP A 89 16.58 5.82 -9.46
N LYS A 90 17.16 6.47 -10.44
CA LYS A 90 18.36 7.31 -10.27
C LYS A 90 17.99 8.69 -9.70
N ALA A 91 16.73 9.10 -9.81
CA ALA A 91 16.28 10.43 -9.38
C ALA A 91 16.32 10.62 -7.86
N SER A 92 16.16 9.55 -7.08
CA SER A 92 16.21 9.61 -5.61
C SER A 92 17.58 10.04 -5.09
N LEU A 93 18.66 9.66 -5.74
CA LEU A 93 20.03 9.99 -5.32
C LEU A 93 20.31 11.50 -5.30
N PRO A 94 20.01 12.28 -6.36
CA PRO A 94 20.17 13.72 -6.32
C PRO A 94 19.00 14.46 -5.62
N LEU A 95 17.80 13.88 -5.61
CA LEU A 95 16.60 14.53 -5.08
C LEU A 95 16.67 14.67 -3.55
N ALA A 96 17.06 13.63 -2.83
CA ALA A 96 17.11 13.65 -1.38
C ALA A 96 18.04 14.75 -0.83
N PRO A 97 19.30 14.86 -1.26
CA PRO A 97 20.18 15.95 -0.81
C PRO A 97 19.71 17.33 -1.30
N ALA A 98 19.10 17.44 -2.47
CA ALA A 98 18.56 18.70 -2.97
C ALA A 98 17.41 19.20 -2.09
N LEU A 99 16.46 18.34 -1.72
CA LEU A 99 15.38 18.68 -0.80
C LEU A 99 15.91 19.03 0.60
N ALA A 100 16.91 18.31 1.09
CA ALA A 100 17.55 18.63 2.36
C ALA A 100 18.25 19.99 2.32
N ALA A 101 18.92 20.34 1.22
CA ALA A 101 19.52 21.66 1.02
C ALA A 101 18.47 22.79 1.00
N CYS A 102 17.24 22.50 0.58
CA CYS A 102 16.10 23.42 0.65
C CYS A 102 15.44 23.49 2.04
N GLY A 103 15.97 22.80 3.03
CA GLY A 103 15.47 22.83 4.41
C GLY A 103 14.49 21.71 4.78
N ALA A 104 14.18 20.80 3.88
CA ALA A 104 13.33 19.65 4.18
C ALA A 104 14.09 18.59 5.00
N LYS A 105 13.34 17.84 5.80
CA LYS A 105 13.83 16.62 6.46
C LYS A 105 13.43 15.45 5.58
N VAL A 106 14.40 14.68 5.12
CA VAL A 106 14.14 13.62 4.12
C VAL A 106 14.58 12.27 4.68
N PRO A 107 13.72 11.61 5.48
CA PRO A 107 13.99 10.29 6.03
C PRO A 107 13.71 9.21 4.97
N MET A 108 14.40 9.27 3.85
CA MET A 108 14.17 8.36 2.74
C MET A 108 14.64 6.97 3.09
N ILE A 109 13.69 6.04 3.19
CA ILE A 109 13.94 4.62 3.34
C ILE A 109 13.80 3.98 1.97
N SER A 110 14.83 3.29 1.53
CA SER A 110 14.83 2.60 0.26
C SER A 110 15.50 1.23 0.39
N GLY A 111 15.15 0.33 -0.50
CA GLY A 111 15.69 -1.01 -0.52
C GLY A 111 15.23 -1.75 -1.77
N ARG A 112 15.68 -2.99 -1.91
CA ARG A 112 15.11 -3.90 -2.90
C ARG A 112 13.81 -4.46 -2.35
N GLY A 113 12.74 -4.32 -3.13
CA GLY A 113 11.52 -5.07 -2.93
C GLY A 113 11.64 -6.49 -3.48
#